data_0b1a80ba45e9677280bad1bcaa702ca9
#
_entry.id   0b1a80ba45e9677280bad1bcaa702ca9
#
_cell.length_a   1.000
_cell.length_b   1.000
_cell.length_c   1.000
_cell.angle_alpha   90.00
_cell.angle_beta   90.00
_cell.angle_gamma   90.00
#
_symmetry.space_group_name_H-M   'P 1'
#
loop_
_entity.id
_entity.type
_entity.pdbx_description
1 polymer ?
#
loop_
_entity_poly.entity_id
_entity_poly.type
_entity_poly.pdbx_seq_one_letter_code
_entity_poly.pdbx_strand_id
1 'polypeptide(L)'
;MSFTFLNQLPTPDEIKRDYPLSPELKELKKQRDAMISNVITGKDSRFLVIIGPCSADNEDSVCDYVSRLTKIQEDVKDQLIIIPRVYTNKPRTTGEGYKGIASQPDPEKAPDMVEGLIAMRKMHIRAIEESGLTCADEMLYPENWGYVEDLLSYVAIGARSVEDQQHRLTVSGFDVASGMKNPTSGDFSVMLNSVYAAQHPHHFVYRGSEVQTTGNPLTHVVLRGAVSKHGNTTQNYHYEDLIRLHDMYAKMDVVNPAAIIDTNHSNSGKKFKEQIRIAREVMHNRQLSSDIRGLVKGLMIESYIEEGNQSIGNHIYGKSITDPCLGWEDSKRLIYDIAELNAK
;
A
#
# COMPACT_ATOMS: atom_id res chain seq x y z
N MET A 1 27.86 2.04 24.87
CA MET A 1 26.93 1.84 23.74
C MET A 1 26.09 0.63 24.04
N SER A 2 24.77 0.70 23.89
CA SER A 2 23.84 -0.40 24.22
C SER A 2 23.36 -1.20 23.01
N PHE A 3 23.96 -0.98 21.82
CA PHE A 3 23.72 -1.81 20.66
C PHE A 3 24.62 -3.04 20.66
N THR A 4 24.03 -4.22 20.39
CA THR A 4 24.76 -5.44 20.10
C THR A 4 24.55 -5.75 18.62
N PHE A 5 25.62 -5.75 17.85
CA PHE A 5 25.57 -6.16 16.43
C PHE A 5 25.52 -7.67 16.36
N LEU A 6 24.44 -8.22 15.79
CA LEU A 6 24.20 -9.65 15.70
C LEU A 6 24.78 -10.23 14.41
N ASN A 7 24.30 -9.73 13.27
CA ASN A 7 24.69 -10.19 11.94
C ASN A 7 24.90 -9.01 11.00
N GLN A 8 25.79 -9.17 10.04
CA GLN A 8 25.81 -8.30 8.87
C GLN A 8 24.74 -8.78 7.89
N LEU A 9 23.85 -7.90 7.48
CA LEU A 9 22.81 -8.24 6.50
C LEU A 9 23.42 -8.25 5.09
N PRO A 10 22.95 -9.14 4.20
CA PRO A 10 23.31 -9.08 2.79
C PRO A 10 22.84 -7.74 2.20
N THR A 11 23.59 -7.20 1.27
CA THR A 11 23.21 -5.98 0.56
C THR A 11 22.03 -6.24 -0.37
N PRO A 12 21.24 -5.21 -0.72
CA PRO A 12 20.20 -5.37 -1.74
C PRO A 12 20.71 -5.92 -3.07
N ASP A 13 21.91 -5.54 -3.50
CA ASP A 13 22.49 -6.01 -4.76
C ASP A 13 22.84 -7.51 -4.72
N GLU A 14 23.30 -8.00 -3.56
CA GLU A 14 23.53 -9.43 -3.34
C GLU A 14 22.20 -10.20 -3.40
N ILE A 15 21.16 -9.74 -2.69
CA ILE A 15 19.85 -10.39 -2.70
C ILE A 15 19.21 -10.35 -4.10
N LYS A 16 19.30 -9.22 -4.83
CA LYS A 16 18.77 -9.12 -6.21
C LYS A 16 19.53 -10.01 -7.20
N ARG A 17 20.84 -10.20 -6.99
CA ARG A 17 21.64 -11.13 -7.79
C ARG A 17 21.27 -12.59 -7.53
N ASP A 18 21.05 -12.94 -6.25
CA ASP A 18 20.78 -14.32 -5.84
C ASP A 18 19.32 -14.73 -6.11
N TYR A 19 18.41 -13.75 -6.13
CA TYR A 19 16.98 -13.91 -6.45
C TYR A 19 16.56 -12.88 -7.51
N PRO A 20 17.00 -13.03 -8.77
CA PRO A 20 16.75 -12.07 -9.84
C PRO A 20 15.31 -12.13 -10.35
N LEU A 21 14.78 -10.99 -10.77
CA LEU A 21 13.56 -10.94 -11.57
C LEU A 21 13.89 -11.28 -13.02
N SER A 22 13.08 -12.15 -13.66
CA SER A 22 13.29 -12.52 -15.07
C SER A 22 13.09 -11.32 -16.00
N PRO A 23 13.68 -11.33 -17.22
CA PRO A 23 13.46 -10.25 -18.19
C PRO A 23 11.98 -10.03 -18.55
N GLU A 24 11.19 -11.10 -18.64
CA GLU A 24 9.75 -11.06 -18.92
C GLU A 24 8.98 -10.34 -17.81
N LEU A 25 9.31 -10.65 -16.56
CA LEU A 25 8.68 -10.02 -15.40
C LEU A 25 9.10 -8.55 -15.21
N LYS A 26 10.33 -8.20 -15.60
CA LYS A 26 10.77 -6.80 -15.64
C LYS A 26 9.96 -5.98 -16.65
N GLU A 27 9.72 -6.54 -17.83
CA GLU A 27 8.89 -5.87 -18.85
C GLU A 27 7.43 -5.79 -18.41
N LEU A 28 6.88 -6.85 -17.81
CA LEU A 28 5.55 -6.84 -17.21
C LEU A 28 5.43 -5.73 -16.15
N LYS A 29 6.40 -5.64 -15.22
CA LYS A 29 6.41 -4.58 -14.20
C LYS A 29 6.40 -3.20 -14.84
N LYS A 30 7.26 -2.94 -15.81
CA LYS A 30 7.31 -1.66 -16.52
C LYS A 30 5.97 -1.28 -17.15
N GLN A 31 5.27 -2.23 -17.76
CA GLN A 31 3.93 -2.00 -18.32
C GLN A 31 2.92 -1.70 -17.23
N ARG A 32 2.94 -2.44 -16.12
CA ARG A 32 2.07 -2.21 -14.97
C ARG A 32 2.32 -0.85 -14.32
N ASP A 33 3.59 -0.46 -14.14
CA ASP A 33 3.97 0.86 -13.59
C ASP A 33 3.43 1.99 -14.47
N ALA A 34 3.55 1.85 -15.80
CA ALA A 34 3.01 2.83 -16.74
C ALA A 34 1.47 2.93 -16.65
N MET A 35 0.76 1.80 -16.53
CA MET A 35 -0.70 1.80 -16.36
C MET A 35 -1.12 2.52 -15.07
N ILE A 36 -0.48 2.21 -13.95
CA ILE A 36 -0.77 2.82 -12.64
C ILE A 36 -0.44 4.33 -12.67
N SER A 37 0.72 4.69 -13.23
CA SER A 37 1.13 6.08 -13.43
C SER A 37 0.11 6.87 -14.25
N ASN A 38 -0.42 6.29 -15.33
CA ASN A 38 -1.43 6.93 -16.17
C ASN A 38 -2.73 7.21 -15.39
N VAL A 39 -3.15 6.34 -14.47
CA VAL A 39 -4.32 6.61 -13.61
C VAL A 39 -4.02 7.76 -12.63
N ILE A 40 -2.87 7.72 -11.94
CA ILE A 40 -2.49 8.78 -11.00
C ILE A 40 -2.40 10.14 -11.70
N THR A 41 -1.83 10.18 -12.90
CA THR A 41 -1.67 11.42 -13.68
C THR A 41 -2.93 11.84 -14.44
N GLY A 42 -4.02 11.07 -14.35
CA GLY A 42 -5.30 11.38 -15.02
C GLY A 42 -5.33 11.11 -16.53
N LYS A 43 -4.33 10.43 -17.08
CA LYS A 43 -4.27 10.01 -18.49
C LYS A 43 -5.10 8.77 -18.78
N ASP A 44 -5.47 8.03 -17.75
CA ASP A 44 -6.28 6.81 -17.80
C ASP A 44 -7.46 6.99 -16.84
N SER A 45 -8.67 6.71 -17.28
CA SER A 45 -9.91 6.87 -16.51
C SER A 45 -10.23 5.63 -15.64
N ARG A 46 -9.47 4.56 -15.78
CA ARG A 46 -9.62 3.38 -14.91
C ARG A 46 -9.36 3.75 -13.45
N PHE A 47 -9.82 2.88 -12.57
CA PHE A 47 -9.74 3.11 -11.13
C PHE A 47 -8.85 2.07 -10.45
N LEU A 48 -8.04 2.47 -9.48
CA LEU A 48 -7.13 1.57 -8.78
C LEU A 48 -7.85 0.85 -7.64
N VAL A 49 -7.67 -0.46 -7.54
CA VAL A 49 -8.13 -1.28 -6.40
C VAL A 49 -6.91 -1.97 -5.80
N ILE A 50 -6.42 -1.40 -4.68
CA ILE A 50 -5.31 -1.96 -3.91
C ILE A 50 -5.91 -2.88 -2.86
N ILE A 51 -5.80 -4.20 -3.04
CA ILE A 51 -6.55 -5.17 -2.24
C ILE A 51 -5.72 -6.37 -1.84
N GLY A 52 -5.81 -6.76 -0.58
CA GLY A 52 -5.11 -7.93 -0.03
C GLY A 52 -5.05 -7.94 1.49
N PRO A 53 -4.36 -8.90 2.11
CA PRO A 53 -4.33 -9.08 3.55
C PRO A 53 -3.76 -7.86 4.29
N CYS A 54 -4.14 -7.73 5.56
CA CYS A 54 -3.61 -6.69 6.44
C CYS A 54 -2.09 -6.80 6.60
N SER A 55 -1.58 -8.03 6.70
CA SER A 55 -0.16 -8.37 6.65
C SER A 55 0.05 -9.67 5.89
N ALA A 56 1.12 -9.74 5.12
CA ALA A 56 1.57 -10.97 4.48
C ALA A 56 2.34 -11.79 5.52
N ASP A 57 1.76 -12.92 5.91
CA ASP A 57 2.26 -13.79 6.99
C ASP A 57 2.63 -15.18 6.52
N ASN A 58 2.08 -15.63 5.41
CA ASN A 58 2.31 -16.96 4.85
C ASN A 58 2.35 -16.87 3.32
N GLU A 59 3.47 -17.29 2.73
CA GLU A 59 3.70 -17.17 1.29
C GLU A 59 2.66 -17.90 0.46
N ASP A 60 2.30 -19.15 0.83
CA ASP A 60 1.38 -19.96 0.04
C ASP A 60 -0.03 -19.35 -0.01
N SER A 61 -0.57 -18.95 1.14
CA SER A 61 -1.91 -18.36 1.17
C SER A 61 -1.97 -16.95 0.58
N VAL A 62 -0.90 -16.17 0.68
CA VAL A 62 -0.80 -14.86 0.03
C VAL A 62 -0.75 -15.01 -1.50
N CYS A 63 0.10 -15.91 -2.02
CA CYS A 63 0.20 -16.15 -3.46
C CYS A 63 -1.08 -16.78 -4.02
N ASP A 64 -1.73 -17.70 -3.31
CA ASP A 64 -3.06 -18.22 -3.67
C ASP A 64 -4.09 -17.07 -3.77
N TYR A 65 -4.14 -16.19 -2.76
CA TYR A 65 -5.04 -15.04 -2.80
C TYR A 65 -4.77 -14.13 -4.02
N VAL A 66 -3.50 -13.82 -4.28
CA VAL A 66 -3.11 -12.97 -5.41
C VAL A 66 -3.44 -13.63 -6.75
N SER A 67 -3.21 -14.94 -6.89
CA SER A 67 -3.53 -15.71 -8.09
C SER A 67 -5.03 -15.71 -8.40
N ARG A 68 -5.88 -15.74 -7.38
CA ARG A 68 -7.35 -15.63 -7.56
C ARG A 68 -7.76 -14.29 -8.17
N LEU A 69 -7.00 -13.21 -7.94
CA LEU A 69 -7.29 -11.89 -8.50
C LEU A 69 -7.04 -11.82 -10.01
N THR A 70 -6.23 -12.72 -10.59
CA THR A 70 -5.88 -12.70 -12.02
C THR A 70 -7.10 -12.76 -12.92
N LYS A 71 -8.02 -13.71 -12.64
CA LYS A 71 -9.25 -13.84 -13.41
C LYS A 71 -10.15 -12.61 -13.26
N ILE A 72 -10.27 -12.08 -12.04
CA ILE A 72 -11.08 -10.88 -11.80
C ILE A 72 -10.48 -9.69 -12.55
N GLN A 73 -9.14 -9.53 -12.52
CA GLN A 73 -8.47 -8.46 -13.25
C GLN A 73 -8.77 -8.52 -14.76
N GLU A 74 -8.76 -9.71 -15.35
CA GLU A 74 -9.10 -9.87 -16.79
C GLU A 74 -10.55 -9.48 -17.05
N ASP A 75 -11.48 -9.88 -16.19
CA ASP A 75 -12.91 -9.57 -16.32
C ASP A 75 -13.20 -8.05 -16.19
N VAL A 76 -12.41 -7.30 -15.41
CA VAL A 76 -12.64 -5.88 -15.11
C VAL A 76 -11.58 -4.94 -15.69
N LYS A 77 -10.69 -5.41 -16.54
CA LYS A 77 -9.50 -4.69 -17.04
C LYS A 77 -9.79 -3.36 -17.71
N ASP A 78 -10.99 -3.20 -18.29
CA ASP A 78 -11.41 -1.97 -18.96
C ASP A 78 -11.84 -0.89 -17.96
N GLN A 79 -12.13 -1.25 -16.71
CA GLN A 79 -12.62 -0.37 -15.66
C GLN A 79 -11.63 -0.18 -14.50
N LEU A 80 -10.91 -1.25 -14.14
CA LEU A 80 -10.08 -1.29 -12.96
C LEU A 80 -8.65 -1.77 -13.25
N ILE A 81 -7.72 -1.28 -12.44
CA ILE A 81 -6.39 -1.88 -12.28
C ILE A 81 -6.29 -2.39 -10.85
N ILE A 82 -6.23 -3.71 -10.71
CA ILE A 82 -6.04 -4.37 -9.40
C ILE A 82 -4.56 -4.40 -9.06
N ILE A 83 -4.22 -3.95 -7.85
CA ILE A 83 -2.87 -4.00 -7.28
C ILE A 83 -2.96 -4.86 -6.02
N PRO A 84 -2.42 -6.09 -6.03
CA PRO A 84 -2.40 -6.92 -4.83
C PRO A 84 -1.64 -6.24 -3.68
N ARG A 85 -2.26 -6.19 -2.52
CA ARG A 85 -1.65 -5.71 -1.30
C ARG A 85 -0.89 -6.87 -0.63
N VAL A 86 0.44 -6.84 -0.69
CA VAL A 86 1.34 -7.82 -0.10
C VAL A 86 2.24 -7.08 0.90
N TYR A 87 1.68 -6.76 2.06
CA TYR A 87 2.37 -5.97 3.08
C TYR A 87 3.27 -6.86 3.93
N THR A 88 4.55 -6.79 3.68
CA THR A 88 5.59 -7.64 4.30
C THR A 88 6.12 -7.08 5.62
N ASN A 89 5.78 -5.85 5.95
CA ASN A 89 6.09 -5.20 7.21
C ASN A 89 4.82 -4.85 7.99
N LYS A 90 4.85 -4.95 9.31
CA LYS A 90 3.73 -4.55 10.18
C LYS A 90 4.20 -3.59 11.26
N PRO A 91 3.81 -2.29 11.19
CA PRO A 91 4.16 -1.33 12.22
C PRO A 91 3.44 -1.64 13.54
N ARG A 92 4.18 -1.62 14.64
CA ARG A 92 3.67 -1.87 16.00
C ARG A 92 4.00 -0.70 16.91
N THR A 93 2.98 -0.04 17.44
CA THR A 93 3.14 1.16 18.27
C THR A 93 3.95 0.87 19.53
N THR A 94 3.76 -0.30 20.15
CA THR A 94 4.49 -0.73 21.36
C THR A 94 5.72 -1.56 21.06
N GLY A 95 5.95 -1.92 19.78
CA GLY A 95 7.01 -2.86 19.39
C GLY A 95 6.68 -4.33 19.64
N GLU A 96 5.51 -4.65 20.20
CA GLU A 96 5.07 -6.01 20.49
C GLU A 96 4.22 -6.61 19.36
N GLY A 97 4.19 -7.95 19.28
CA GLY A 97 3.43 -8.73 18.31
C GLY A 97 4.15 -8.95 16.97
N TYR A 98 3.49 -9.62 16.04
CA TYR A 98 4.02 -9.96 14.72
C TYR A 98 4.45 -8.72 13.94
N LYS A 99 5.69 -8.72 13.43
CA LYS A 99 6.33 -7.56 12.79
C LYS A 99 6.33 -7.60 11.26
N GLY A 100 5.74 -8.62 10.67
CA GLY A 100 5.75 -8.88 9.23
C GLY A 100 6.86 -9.83 8.81
N ILE A 101 6.66 -10.44 7.64
CA ILE A 101 7.56 -11.48 7.12
C ILE A 101 8.99 -10.97 6.91
N ALA A 102 9.15 -9.69 6.55
CA ALA A 102 10.48 -9.09 6.35
C ALA A 102 11.36 -9.08 7.62
N SER A 103 10.77 -9.18 8.80
CA SER A 103 11.50 -9.22 10.07
C SER A 103 11.33 -10.56 10.81
N GLN A 104 10.24 -11.25 10.56
CA GLN A 104 9.82 -12.46 11.28
C GLN A 104 9.11 -13.40 10.29
N PRO A 105 9.89 -14.15 9.47
CA PRO A 105 9.33 -15.00 8.42
C PRO A 105 8.44 -16.13 8.95
N ASP A 106 8.68 -16.57 10.17
CA ASP A 106 7.81 -17.50 10.89
C ASP A 106 7.20 -16.77 12.10
N PRO A 107 5.87 -16.53 12.13
CA PRO A 107 5.23 -15.80 13.22
C PRO A 107 5.39 -16.42 14.61
N GLU A 108 5.71 -17.71 14.70
CA GLU A 108 5.87 -18.45 15.96
C GLU A 108 7.32 -18.50 16.45
N LYS A 109 8.28 -18.03 15.65
CA LYS A 109 9.71 -18.02 15.99
C LYS A 109 10.22 -16.60 16.29
N ALA A 110 11.42 -16.57 16.84
CA ALA A 110 12.15 -15.31 17.02
C ALA A 110 12.38 -14.61 15.65
N PRO A 111 12.49 -13.26 15.62
CA PRO A 111 12.84 -12.53 14.42
C PRO A 111 14.16 -13.03 13.80
N ASP A 112 14.18 -13.14 12.47
CA ASP A 112 15.35 -13.40 11.64
C ASP A 112 15.33 -12.45 10.45
N MET A 113 16.20 -11.44 10.49
CA MET A 113 16.21 -10.38 9.47
C MET A 113 16.77 -10.86 8.14
N VAL A 114 17.73 -11.81 8.13
CA VAL A 114 18.32 -12.33 6.88
C VAL A 114 17.28 -13.14 6.12
N GLU A 115 16.71 -14.14 6.79
CA GLU A 115 15.64 -14.99 6.21
C GLU A 115 14.40 -14.16 5.87
N GLY A 116 14.07 -13.16 6.68
CA GLY A 116 12.93 -12.26 6.43
C GLY A 116 13.07 -11.44 5.14
N LEU A 117 14.23 -10.86 4.88
CA LEU A 117 14.49 -10.11 3.64
C LEU A 117 14.44 -11.03 2.40
N ILE A 118 14.93 -12.26 2.52
CA ILE A 118 14.86 -13.26 1.46
C ILE A 118 13.39 -13.68 1.23
N ALA A 119 12.65 -13.97 2.30
CA ALA A 119 11.25 -14.37 2.23
C ALA A 119 10.37 -13.27 1.63
N MET A 120 10.57 -12.01 2.03
CA MET A 120 9.92 -10.84 1.46
C MET A 120 10.11 -10.79 -0.07
N ARG A 121 11.34 -10.89 -0.54
CA ARG A 121 11.64 -10.82 -1.97
C ARG A 121 11.05 -12.01 -2.74
N LYS A 122 11.21 -13.24 -2.24
CA LYS A 122 10.65 -14.45 -2.85
C LYS A 122 9.14 -14.38 -2.98
N MET A 123 8.44 -13.96 -1.93
CA MET A 123 6.98 -13.81 -1.94
C MET A 123 6.52 -12.84 -3.03
N HIS A 124 7.17 -11.68 -3.19
CA HIS A 124 6.82 -10.73 -4.24
C HIS A 124 7.11 -11.30 -5.63
N ILE A 125 8.25 -11.96 -5.85
CA ILE A 125 8.57 -12.59 -7.14
C ILE A 125 7.51 -13.63 -7.48
N ARG A 126 7.22 -14.56 -6.57
CA ARG A 126 6.22 -15.61 -6.76
C ARG A 126 4.82 -15.04 -7.02
N ALA A 127 4.42 -14.01 -6.27
CA ALA A 127 3.13 -13.35 -6.49
C ALA A 127 3.00 -12.79 -7.92
N ILE A 128 4.06 -12.17 -8.45
CA ILE A 128 4.08 -11.66 -9.83
C ILE A 128 4.10 -12.81 -10.84
N GLU A 129 4.91 -13.84 -10.62
CA GLU A 129 5.04 -15.01 -11.52
C GLU A 129 3.71 -15.76 -11.68
N GLU A 130 3.02 -16.02 -10.57
CA GLU A 130 1.77 -16.78 -10.57
C GLU A 130 0.56 -15.99 -11.07
N SER A 131 0.57 -14.65 -10.91
CA SER A 131 -0.61 -13.82 -11.18
C SER A 131 -0.48 -12.88 -12.38
N GLY A 132 0.71 -12.48 -12.76
CA GLY A 132 0.94 -11.36 -13.68
C GLY A 132 0.57 -9.99 -13.09
N LEU A 133 0.35 -9.88 -11.77
CA LEU A 133 0.02 -8.65 -11.08
C LEU A 133 1.18 -8.19 -10.21
N THR A 134 1.62 -6.95 -10.42
CA THR A 134 2.62 -6.32 -9.56
C THR A 134 1.98 -5.77 -8.28
N CYS A 135 2.70 -5.86 -7.17
CA CYS A 135 2.14 -5.68 -5.84
C CYS A 135 2.38 -4.29 -5.24
N ALA A 136 1.63 -4.02 -4.17
CA ALA A 136 1.83 -2.93 -3.23
C ALA A 136 2.43 -3.44 -1.93
N ASP A 137 3.37 -2.69 -1.34
CA ASP A 137 3.85 -2.92 0.03
C ASP A 137 3.93 -1.62 0.83
N GLU A 138 4.01 -1.70 2.16
CA GLU A 138 4.22 -0.56 3.04
C GLU A 138 5.71 -0.45 3.39
N MET A 139 6.35 0.66 3.02
CA MET A 139 7.72 0.97 3.42
C MET A 139 7.75 1.41 4.88
N LEU A 140 7.92 0.45 5.79
CA LEU A 140 8.09 0.74 7.22
C LEU A 140 9.52 1.21 7.53
N TYR A 141 10.50 0.63 6.86
CA TYR A 141 11.90 0.98 6.98
C TYR A 141 12.46 1.38 5.61
N PRO A 142 12.95 2.61 5.44
CA PRO A 142 13.51 3.09 4.17
C PRO A 142 14.63 2.19 3.62
N GLU A 143 15.42 1.58 4.50
CA GLU A 143 16.49 0.65 4.14
C GLU A 143 15.99 -0.59 3.38
N ASN A 144 14.76 -1.04 3.65
CA ASN A 144 14.19 -2.23 3.02
C ASN A 144 13.81 -2.01 1.54
N TRP A 145 13.63 -0.76 1.11
CA TRP A 145 13.25 -0.43 -0.26
C TRP A 145 14.17 -1.09 -1.29
N GLY A 146 15.47 -0.99 -1.11
CA GLY A 146 16.44 -1.53 -2.07
C GLY A 146 16.31 -3.02 -2.38
N TYR A 147 15.70 -3.80 -1.48
CA TYR A 147 15.50 -5.25 -1.68
C TYR A 147 14.31 -5.59 -2.59
N VAL A 148 13.38 -4.64 -2.80
CA VAL A 148 12.12 -4.85 -3.53
C VAL A 148 11.80 -3.75 -4.54
N GLU A 149 12.68 -2.78 -4.77
CA GLU A 149 12.46 -1.63 -5.67
C GLU A 149 12.14 -2.06 -7.11
N ASP A 150 12.70 -3.17 -7.55
CA ASP A 150 12.49 -3.76 -8.87
C ASP A 150 11.22 -4.65 -8.95
N LEU A 151 10.45 -4.78 -7.89
CA LEU A 151 9.27 -5.65 -7.77
C LEU A 151 7.97 -4.88 -7.57
N LEU A 152 8.00 -3.79 -6.78
CA LEU A 152 6.80 -3.06 -6.36
C LEU A 152 6.38 -2.03 -7.39
N SER A 153 5.07 -1.94 -7.65
CA SER A 153 4.46 -0.88 -8.48
C SER A 153 3.70 0.16 -7.67
N TYR A 154 3.54 -0.09 -6.37
CA TYR A 154 2.92 0.84 -5.43
C TYR A 154 3.57 0.75 -4.05
N VAL A 155 3.84 1.88 -3.44
CA VAL A 155 4.41 1.95 -2.08
C VAL A 155 3.51 2.79 -1.20
N ALA A 156 3.16 2.29 -0.01
CA ALA A 156 2.47 3.07 1.00
C ALA A 156 3.44 3.54 2.10
N ILE A 157 3.28 4.78 2.54
CA ILE A 157 3.94 5.30 3.74
C ILE A 157 2.91 5.35 4.85
N GLY A 158 3.18 4.61 5.92
CA GLY A 158 2.26 4.43 7.03
C GLY A 158 1.99 5.72 7.82
N ALA A 159 0.86 5.75 8.53
CA ALA A 159 0.42 6.89 9.32
C ALA A 159 1.38 7.28 10.46
N ARG A 160 2.25 6.36 10.89
CA ARG A 160 3.27 6.62 11.93
C ARG A 160 4.60 7.06 11.33
N SER A 161 4.80 6.85 10.03
CA SER A 161 6.04 7.14 9.31
C SER A 161 5.94 8.40 8.45
N VAL A 162 4.73 8.87 8.13
CA VAL A 162 4.50 9.99 7.20
C VAL A 162 5.10 11.33 7.69
N GLU A 163 5.33 11.49 8.98
CA GLU A 163 5.96 12.67 9.58
C GLU A 163 7.49 12.56 9.59
N ASP A 164 8.05 11.36 9.41
CA ASP A 164 9.48 11.14 9.44
C ASP A 164 10.15 11.67 8.17
N GLN A 165 11.22 12.46 8.38
CA GLN A 165 11.95 13.12 7.31
C GLN A 165 12.58 12.11 6.34
N GLN A 166 13.17 11.03 6.86
CA GLN A 166 13.85 10.05 6.03
C GLN A 166 12.88 9.34 5.07
N HIS A 167 11.66 9.02 5.51
CA HIS A 167 10.62 8.44 4.64
C HIS A 167 10.25 9.39 3.50
N ARG A 168 9.99 10.67 3.79
CA ARG A 168 9.64 11.68 2.79
C ARG A 168 10.74 11.84 1.74
N LEU A 169 11.99 11.99 2.19
CA LEU A 169 13.14 12.16 1.31
C LEU A 169 13.41 10.89 0.49
N THR A 170 13.28 9.70 1.07
CA THR A 170 13.46 8.44 0.34
C THR A 170 12.41 8.32 -0.78
N VAL A 171 11.14 8.64 -0.51
CA VAL A 171 10.07 8.60 -1.53
C VAL A 171 10.33 9.57 -2.67
N SER A 172 11.01 10.70 -2.44
CA SER A 172 11.37 11.64 -3.51
C SER A 172 12.33 11.06 -4.57
N GLY A 173 12.95 9.92 -4.26
CA GLY A 173 13.81 9.17 -5.18
C GLY A 173 13.12 7.99 -5.87
N PHE A 174 11.81 7.79 -5.65
CA PHE A 174 11.08 6.69 -6.30
C PHE A 174 10.52 7.11 -7.66
N ASP A 175 10.34 6.12 -8.53
CA ASP A 175 9.71 6.25 -9.84
C ASP A 175 8.37 5.51 -9.94
N VAL A 176 7.83 5.04 -8.81
CA VAL A 176 6.55 4.33 -8.69
C VAL A 176 5.53 5.11 -7.88
N ALA A 177 4.25 4.78 -8.06
CA ALA A 177 3.15 5.38 -7.33
C ALA A 177 3.35 5.21 -5.81
N SER A 178 3.30 6.33 -5.07
CA SER A 178 3.62 6.35 -3.64
C SER A 178 2.55 7.07 -2.84
N GLY A 179 1.86 6.36 -1.96
CA GLY A 179 0.75 6.86 -1.18
C GLY A 179 1.15 7.28 0.23
N MET A 180 1.03 8.57 0.56
CA MET A 180 1.26 9.12 1.90
C MET A 180 -0.02 9.02 2.73
N LYS A 181 -0.08 8.12 3.71
CA LYS A 181 -1.24 8.03 4.61
C LYS A 181 -1.32 9.27 5.50
N ASN A 182 -2.52 9.78 5.76
CA ASN A 182 -2.64 10.80 6.80
C ASN A 182 -2.14 10.26 8.14
N PRO A 183 -1.52 11.11 9.00
CA PRO A 183 -1.09 10.69 10.33
C PRO A 183 -2.27 10.19 11.16
N THR A 184 -1.99 9.50 12.26
CA THR A 184 -3.04 8.95 13.13
C THR A 184 -3.98 10.02 13.69
N SER A 185 -3.49 11.26 13.85
CA SER A 185 -4.29 12.44 14.22
C SER A 185 -5.33 12.85 13.17
N GLY A 186 -5.13 12.47 11.90
CA GLY A 186 -6.00 12.87 10.79
C GLY A 186 -5.66 14.23 10.17
N ASP A 187 -4.52 14.82 10.50
CA ASP A 187 -4.14 16.16 10.01
C ASP A 187 -3.81 16.12 8.51
N PHE A 188 -4.64 16.81 7.71
CA PHE A 188 -4.45 16.93 6.26
C PHE A 188 -3.24 17.79 5.89
N SER A 189 -2.89 18.79 6.70
CA SER A 189 -1.74 19.65 6.42
C SER A 189 -0.44 18.87 6.52
N VAL A 190 -0.30 18.03 7.55
CA VAL A 190 0.85 17.16 7.72
C VAL A 190 0.99 16.17 6.56
N MET A 191 -0.14 15.55 6.15
CA MET A 191 -0.18 14.64 5.02
C MET A 191 0.20 15.33 3.70
N LEU A 192 -0.35 16.50 3.42
CA LEU A 192 -0.06 17.27 2.22
C LEU A 192 1.39 17.77 2.19
N ASN A 193 1.94 18.20 3.34
CA ASN A 193 3.36 18.53 3.46
C ASN A 193 4.27 17.35 3.14
N SER A 194 3.85 16.12 3.45
CA SER A 194 4.61 14.92 3.09
C SER A 194 4.61 14.66 1.57
N VAL A 195 3.47 14.91 0.90
CA VAL A 195 3.38 14.85 -0.57
C VAL A 195 4.24 15.92 -1.21
N TYR A 196 4.16 17.17 -0.72
CA TYR A 196 4.99 18.27 -1.20
C TYR A 196 6.47 17.91 -1.10
N ALA A 197 6.93 17.49 0.07
CA ALA A 197 8.33 17.10 0.27
C ALA A 197 8.75 15.98 -0.69
N ALA A 198 7.94 14.93 -0.83
CA ALA A 198 8.28 13.79 -1.68
C ALA A 198 8.22 14.12 -3.19
N GLN A 199 7.49 15.14 -3.62
CA GLN A 199 7.45 15.58 -5.02
C GLN A 199 8.62 16.51 -5.40
N HIS A 200 9.42 16.98 -4.43
CA HIS A 200 10.53 17.91 -4.69
C HIS A 200 11.90 17.22 -4.58
N PRO A 201 12.95 17.79 -5.22
CA PRO A 201 14.30 17.27 -5.14
C PRO A 201 14.90 17.45 -3.74
N HIS A 202 15.70 16.49 -3.31
CA HIS A 202 16.44 16.57 -2.04
C HIS A 202 17.87 16.05 -2.16
N HIS A 203 18.72 16.53 -1.22
CA HIS A 203 20.09 16.11 -1.08
C HIS A 203 20.30 15.59 0.36
N PHE A 204 20.62 14.31 0.52
CA PHE A 204 20.68 13.66 1.84
C PHE A 204 21.53 12.38 1.83
N VAL A 205 21.69 11.77 3.01
CA VAL A 205 22.40 10.50 3.14
C VAL A 205 21.41 9.35 3.01
N TYR A 206 21.64 8.45 2.06
CA TYR A 206 20.87 7.24 1.85
C TYR A 206 21.77 6.02 1.66
N ARG A 207 21.59 4.97 2.47
CA ARG A 207 22.36 3.71 2.41
C ARG A 207 23.90 3.95 2.42
N GLY A 208 24.36 4.84 3.28
CA GLY A 208 25.78 5.16 3.44
C GLY A 208 26.39 6.00 2.31
N SER A 209 25.56 6.50 1.40
CA SER A 209 25.98 7.37 0.29
C SER A 209 25.30 8.73 0.36
N GLU A 210 25.95 9.75 -0.15
CA GLU A 210 25.34 11.04 -0.43
C GLU A 210 24.56 10.93 -1.74
N VAL A 211 23.26 11.29 -1.71
CA VAL A 211 22.37 11.16 -2.86
C VAL A 211 21.62 12.46 -3.14
N GLN A 212 21.29 12.68 -4.42
CA GLN A 212 20.36 13.71 -4.85
C GLN A 212 19.19 13.05 -5.57
N THR A 213 17.97 13.42 -5.18
CA THR A 213 16.72 12.95 -5.81
C THR A 213 16.16 14.01 -6.74
N THR A 214 15.18 13.60 -7.58
CA THR A 214 14.52 14.50 -8.54
C THR A 214 13.10 14.89 -8.13
N GLY A 215 12.58 14.29 -7.08
CA GLY A 215 11.17 14.33 -6.70
C GLY A 215 10.35 13.26 -7.41
N ASN A 216 9.34 12.74 -6.73
CA ASN A 216 8.42 11.71 -7.25
C ASN A 216 7.05 12.32 -7.57
N PRO A 217 6.74 12.63 -8.85
CA PRO A 217 5.49 13.27 -9.26
C PRO A 217 4.26 12.35 -9.11
N LEU A 218 4.46 11.08 -8.77
CA LEU A 218 3.39 10.10 -8.55
C LEU A 218 3.02 9.98 -7.06
N THR A 219 3.65 10.78 -6.19
CA THR A 219 3.31 10.82 -4.76
C THR A 219 1.95 11.47 -4.57
N HIS A 220 1.09 10.81 -3.79
CA HIS A 220 -0.29 11.22 -3.53
C HIS A 220 -0.73 10.86 -2.11
N VAL A 221 -1.93 11.25 -1.71
CA VAL A 221 -2.44 10.99 -0.37
C VAL A 221 -3.20 9.67 -0.26
N VAL A 222 -3.20 9.09 0.96
CA VAL A 222 -4.08 7.97 1.34
C VAL A 222 -4.86 8.37 2.58
N LEU A 223 -6.19 8.43 2.48
CA LEU A 223 -7.10 8.76 3.58
C LEU A 223 -7.50 7.48 4.32
N ARG A 224 -7.13 7.40 5.61
CA ARG A 224 -7.38 6.22 6.44
C ARG A 224 -8.23 6.48 7.70
N GLY A 225 -8.81 7.69 7.80
CA GLY A 225 -9.47 8.17 9.01
C GLY A 225 -8.47 8.58 10.11
N ALA A 226 -9.02 9.03 11.23
CA ALA A 226 -8.27 9.57 12.36
C ALA A 226 -8.61 8.85 13.66
N VAL A 227 -7.69 8.96 14.63
CA VAL A 227 -7.93 8.57 16.03
C VAL A 227 -7.58 9.76 16.91
N SER A 228 -8.56 10.24 17.69
CA SER A 228 -8.35 11.33 18.62
C SER A 228 -7.47 10.88 19.81
N LYS A 229 -6.95 11.85 20.57
CA LYS A 229 -6.22 11.57 21.82
C LYS A 229 -7.03 10.79 22.88
N HIS A 230 -8.34 10.73 22.72
CA HIS A 230 -9.26 9.97 23.59
C HIS A 230 -9.64 8.60 23.01
N GLY A 231 -9.02 8.19 21.87
CA GLY A 231 -9.29 6.90 21.22
C GLY A 231 -10.52 6.87 20.31
N ASN A 232 -11.23 7.99 20.15
CA ASN A 232 -12.38 8.05 19.25
C ASN A 232 -11.90 8.08 17.78
N THR A 233 -12.54 7.27 16.93
CA THR A 233 -12.29 7.25 15.49
C THR A 233 -13.15 8.29 14.79
N THR A 234 -12.57 8.93 13.77
CA THR A 234 -13.25 9.86 12.86
C THR A 234 -12.93 9.45 11.44
N GLN A 235 -13.95 9.41 10.61
CA GLN A 235 -13.83 9.13 9.19
C GLN A 235 -13.30 10.37 8.45
N ASN A 236 -12.76 10.18 7.23
CA ASN A 236 -12.29 11.27 6.38
C ASN A 236 -12.47 10.94 4.88
N TYR A 237 -13.54 10.22 4.53
CA TYR A 237 -13.88 9.83 3.16
C TYR A 237 -15.26 10.37 2.70
N HIS A 238 -15.96 11.11 3.54
CA HIS A 238 -17.26 11.69 3.18
C HIS A 238 -17.10 12.80 2.13
N TYR A 239 -18.18 13.16 1.49
CA TYR A 239 -18.20 14.15 0.40
C TYR A 239 -17.46 15.44 0.79
N GLU A 240 -17.76 15.98 1.97
CA GLU A 240 -17.18 17.23 2.49
C GLU A 240 -15.68 17.11 2.76
N ASP A 241 -15.21 15.95 3.22
CA ASP A 241 -13.79 15.70 3.44
C ASP A 241 -13.04 15.70 2.11
N LEU A 242 -13.62 15.09 1.08
CA LEU A 242 -13.00 14.98 -0.25
C LEU A 242 -12.97 16.33 -0.97
N ILE A 243 -14.04 17.14 -0.88
CA ILE A 243 -14.04 18.52 -1.41
C ILE A 243 -13.02 19.36 -0.65
N ARG A 244 -12.99 19.29 0.68
CA ARG A 244 -11.96 19.99 1.48
C ARG A 244 -10.55 19.62 1.06
N LEU A 245 -10.29 18.34 0.83
CA LEU A 245 -8.98 17.87 0.38
C LEU A 245 -8.63 18.44 -1.01
N HIS A 246 -9.60 18.42 -1.94
CA HIS A 246 -9.43 19.00 -3.27
C HIS A 246 -9.03 20.49 -3.18
N ASP A 247 -9.75 21.28 -2.36
CA ASP A 247 -9.47 22.71 -2.18
C ASP A 247 -8.12 22.99 -1.52
N MET A 248 -7.66 22.07 -0.65
CA MET A 248 -6.33 22.17 -0.05
C MET A 248 -5.23 21.87 -1.07
N TYR A 249 -5.40 20.84 -1.89
CA TYR A 249 -4.47 20.53 -2.98
C TYR A 249 -4.32 21.67 -3.98
N ALA A 250 -5.43 22.31 -4.35
CA ALA A 250 -5.43 23.43 -5.30
C ALA A 250 -4.59 24.64 -4.85
N LYS A 251 -4.24 24.72 -3.56
CA LYS A 251 -3.41 25.79 -2.98
C LYS A 251 -1.93 25.44 -2.87
N MET A 252 -1.55 24.24 -3.30
CA MET A 252 -0.19 23.72 -3.15
C MET A 252 0.54 23.67 -4.50
N ASP A 253 1.84 23.88 -4.45
CA ASP A 253 2.74 23.67 -5.59
C ASP A 253 3.11 22.19 -5.69
N VAL A 254 2.14 21.37 -6.11
CA VAL A 254 2.29 19.94 -6.35
C VAL A 254 1.61 19.55 -7.66
N VAL A 255 2.11 18.50 -8.30
CA VAL A 255 1.55 17.99 -9.55
C VAL A 255 0.69 16.74 -9.28
N ASN A 256 -0.19 16.40 -10.22
CA ASN A 256 -1.02 15.19 -10.20
C ASN A 256 -1.77 14.97 -8.86
N PRO A 257 -2.61 15.92 -8.40
CA PRO A 257 -3.41 15.73 -7.19
C PRO A 257 -4.21 14.43 -7.27
N ALA A 258 -3.97 13.51 -6.32
CA ALA A 258 -4.65 12.23 -6.28
C ALA A 258 -4.85 11.76 -4.84
N ALA A 259 -5.89 10.97 -4.62
CA ALA A 259 -6.22 10.37 -3.34
C ALA A 259 -6.63 8.90 -3.51
N ILE A 260 -6.13 8.05 -2.63
CA ILE A 260 -6.61 6.69 -2.42
C ILE A 260 -7.37 6.65 -1.09
N ILE A 261 -8.52 6.01 -1.05
CA ILE A 261 -9.30 5.89 0.17
C ILE A 261 -9.09 4.51 0.78
N ASP A 262 -8.46 4.47 1.95
CA ASP A 262 -8.35 3.27 2.77
C ASP A 262 -9.70 3.03 3.46
N THR A 263 -10.38 1.98 3.03
CA THR A 263 -11.76 1.66 3.48
C THR A 263 -11.82 1.00 4.85
N ASN A 264 -10.68 0.57 5.38
CA ASN A 264 -10.58 -0.05 6.71
C ASN A 264 -10.05 0.95 7.76
N HIS A 265 -9.20 0.52 8.67
CA HIS A 265 -8.58 1.29 9.75
C HIS A 265 -9.61 2.17 10.51
N SER A 266 -9.35 3.47 10.64
CA SER A 266 -10.24 4.38 11.36
C SER A 266 -11.49 4.76 10.53
N ASN A 267 -11.43 4.65 9.20
CA ASN A 267 -12.58 4.90 8.34
C ASN A 267 -13.70 3.89 8.58
N SER A 268 -13.38 2.63 8.86
CA SER A 268 -14.37 1.61 9.25
C SER A 268 -14.58 1.49 10.77
N GLY A 269 -13.79 2.21 11.58
CA GLY A 269 -13.71 1.98 13.02
C GLY A 269 -13.26 0.55 13.35
N LYS A 270 -12.44 -0.06 12.46
CA LYS A 270 -11.99 -1.46 12.49
C LYS A 270 -13.10 -2.50 12.35
N LYS A 271 -14.28 -2.11 11.88
CA LYS A 271 -15.39 -3.01 11.52
C LYS A 271 -15.21 -3.40 10.06
N PHE A 272 -14.43 -4.44 9.78
CA PHE A 272 -13.97 -4.77 8.43
C PHE A 272 -15.09 -4.94 7.39
N LYS A 273 -16.30 -5.34 7.78
CA LYS A 273 -17.46 -5.45 6.86
C LYS A 273 -17.98 -4.09 6.38
N GLU A 274 -17.70 -3.00 7.11
CA GLU A 274 -18.04 -1.64 6.68
C GLU A 274 -17.29 -1.20 5.42
N GLN A 275 -16.17 -1.85 5.09
CA GLN A 275 -15.40 -1.55 3.87
C GLN A 275 -16.28 -1.56 2.61
N ILE A 276 -17.27 -2.48 2.54
CA ILE A 276 -18.19 -2.59 1.40
C ILE A 276 -19.05 -1.33 1.27
N ARG A 277 -19.64 -0.87 2.38
CA ARG A 277 -20.46 0.36 2.40
C ARG A 277 -19.64 1.58 2.07
N ILE A 278 -18.44 1.68 2.67
CA ILE A 278 -17.52 2.81 2.46
C ILE A 278 -17.10 2.89 0.98
N ALA A 279 -16.72 1.77 0.38
CA ALA A 279 -16.37 1.72 -1.03
C ALA A 279 -17.51 2.22 -1.93
N ARG A 280 -18.75 1.78 -1.69
CA ARG A 280 -19.93 2.23 -2.44
C ARG A 280 -20.20 3.73 -2.25
N GLU A 281 -20.06 4.24 -1.04
CA GLU A 281 -20.23 5.68 -0.74
C GLU A 281 -19.17 6.53 -1.50
N VAL A 282 -17.91 6.12 -1.48
CA VAL A 282 -16.85 6.81 -2.22
C VAL A 282 -17.14 6.80 -3.73
N MET A 283 -17.54 5.65 -4.28
CA MET A 283 -17.90 5.56 -5.71
C MET A 283 -19.12 6.43 -6.05
N HIS A 284 -20.11 6.50 -5.16
CA HIS A 284 -21.25 7.41 -5.33
C HIS A 284 -20.82 8.88 -5.32
N ASN A 285 -19.96 9.28 -4.38
CA ASN A 285 -19.44 10.65 -4.30
C ASN A 285 -18.67 11.05 -5.58
N ARG A 286 -17.94 10.11 -6.21
CA ARG A 286 -17.29 10.31 -7.51
C ARG A 286 -18.28 10.53 -8.66
N GLN A 287 -19.48 9.95 -8.59
CA GLN A 287 -20.53 10.19 -9.58
C GLN A 287 -21.21 11.55 -9.40
N LEU A 288 -21.29 12.06 -8.17
CA LEU A 288 -21.92 13.34 -7.84
C LEU A 288 -21.03 14.55 -8.17
N SER A 289 -19.69 14.41 -8.14
CA SER A 289 -18.77 15.52 -8.30
C SER A 289 -17.61 15.16 -9.26
N SER A 290 -17.41 16.00 -10.27
CA SER A 290 -16.25 15.92 -11.18
C SER A 290 -14.93 16.11 -10.45
N ASP A 291 -14.89 16.97 -9.44
CA ASP A 291 -13.70 17.27 -8.64
C ASP A 291 -13.29 16.06 -7.81
N ILE A 292 -14.28 15.40 -7.16
CA ILE A 292 -14.03 14.15 -6.45
C ILE A 292 -13.64 13.05 -7.43
N ARG A 293 -14.29 12.94 -8.59
CA ARG A 293 -13.91 11.97 -9.63
C ARG A 293 -12.47 12.19 -10.11
N GLY A 294 -12.08 13.45 -10.30
CA GLY A 294 -10.73 13.83 -10.68
C GLY A 294 -9.68 13.54 -9.60
N LEU A 295 -10.04 13.73 -8.33
CA LEU A 295 -9.15 13.57 -7.18
C LEU A 295 -9.00 12.11 -6.74
N VAL A 296 -10.10 11.38 -6.53
CA VAL A 296 -10.10 10.02 -5.97
C VAL A 296 -9.82 9.02 -7.07
N LYS A 297 -8.60 8.45 -7.05
CA LYS A 297 -8.07 7.54 -8.08
C LYS A 297 -8.18 6.07 -7.71
N GLY A 298 -8.51 5.73 -6.46
CA GLY A 298 -8.59 4.33 -6.05
C GLY A 298 -9.05 4.12 -4.61
N LEU A 299 -9.21 2.84 -4.29
CA LEU A 299 -9.50 2.33 -2.95
C LEU A 299 -8.39 1.41 -2.47
N MET A 300 -8.17 1.39 -1.15
CA MET A 300 -7.32 0.41 -0.47
C MET A 300 -8.21 -0.43 0.46
N ILE A 301 -8.20 -1.75 0.25
CA ILE A 301 -9.15 -2.69 0.86
C ILE A 301 -8.37 -3.81 1.56
N GLU A 302 -8.68 -4.08 2.83
CA GLU A 302 -8.12 -5.22 3.55
C GLU A 302 -9.02 -6.45 3.35
N SER A 303 -8.46 -7.45 2.67
CA SER A 303 -9.15 -8.68 2.25
C SER A 303 -8.20 -9.86 2.28
N TYR A 304 -8.73 -11.04 2.60
CA TYR A 304 -7.98 -12.28 2.51
C TYR A 304 -8.90 -13.43 2.05
N ILE A 305 -8.41 -14.69 2.11
CA ILE A 305 -9.21 -15.85 1.70
C ILE A 305 -10.37 -16.04 2.66
N GLU A 306 -10.06 -16.10 3.98
CA GLU A 306 -11.06 -16.25 5.05
C GLU A 306 -11.34 -14.91 5.74
N GLU A 307 -12.61 -14.66 6.07
CA GLU A 307 -13.00 -13.40 6.73
C GLU A 307 -12.52 -13.30 8.19
N GLY A 308 -12.33 -12.07 8.65
CA GLY A 308 -11.97 -11.77 10.03
C GLY A 308 -10.47 -11.92 10.27
N ASN A 309 -10.13 -12.33 11.50
CA ASN A 309 -8.76 -12.58 11.92
C ASN A 309 -8.68 -13.77 12.89
N GLN A 310 -7.46 -14.20 13.18
CA GLN A 310 -7.14 -15.29 14.10
C GLN A 310 -5.95 -14.93 14.98
N SER A 311 -5.78 -15.68 16.07
CA SER A 311 -4.55 -15.63 16.86
C SER A 311 -3.44 -16.43 16.16
N ILE A 312 -2.18 -16.02 16.37
CA ILE A 312 -1.01 -16.80 15.97
C ILE A 312 -1.13 -18.19 16.61
N GLY A 313 -0.83 -19.26 15.84
CA GLY A 313 -0.96 -20.65 16.29
C GLY A 313 -2.31 -21.33 15.97
N ASN A 314 -3.32 -20.60 15.46
CA ASN A 314 -4.56 -21.25 15.02
C ASN A 314 -4.48 -21.90 13.63
N HIS A 315 -3.55 -21.48 12.79
CA HIS A 315 -3.23 -22.08 11.47
C HIS A 315 -4.40 -22.19 10.48
N ILE A 316 -5.42 -21.31 10.57
CA ILE A 316 -6.47 -21.28 9.55
C ILE A 316 -5.88 -20.66 8.28
N TYR A 317 -5.81 -21.44 7.20
CA TYR A 317 -5.24 -21.04 5.93
C TYR A 317 -5.92 -19.80 5.35
N GLY A 318 -5.14 -18.77 4.99
CA GLY A 318 -5.66 -17.54 4.39
C GLY A 318 -6.52 -16.67 5.31
N LYS A 319 -6.35 -16.79 6.63
CA LYS A 319 -6.98 -15.94 7.62
C LYS A 319 -5.97 -15.03 8.30
N SER A 320 -6.25 -13.73 8.35
CA SER A 320 -5.31 -12.73 8.89
C SER A 320 -4.91 -13.00 10.34
N ILE A 321 -3.63 -12.90 10.66
CA ILE A 321 -3.11 -12.94 12.04
C ILE A 321 -2.92 -11.54 12.64
N THR A 322 -3.41 -10.50 11.96
CA THR A 322 -3.36 -9.11 12.40
C THR A 322 -4.76 -8.49 12.41
N ASP A 323 -5.02 -7.37 11.72
CA ASP A 323 -6.35 -6.77 11.70
C ASP A 323 -7.32 -7.62 10.84
N PRO A 324 -8.63 -7.66 11.18
CA PRO A 324 -9.60 -8.48 10.47
C PRO A 324 -9.84 -7.96 9.04
N CYS A 325 -9.98 -8.89 8.10
CA CYS A 325 -10.12 -8.66 6.67
C CYS A 325 -11.49 -9.12 6.14
N LEU A 326 -11.92 -8.56 5.00
CA LEU A 326 -13.01 -9.16 4.21
C LEU A 326 -12.58 -10.54 3.71
N GLY A 327 -13.53 -11.47 3.61
CA GLY A 327 -13.33 -12.76 2.96
C GLY A 327 -13.37 -12.66 1.43
N TRP A 328 -12.94 -13.73 0.76
CA TRP A 328 -12.82 -13.77 -0.69
C TRP A 328 -14.14 -13.47 -1.43
N GLU A 329 -15.24 -14.10 -1.04
CA GLU A 329 -16.51 -13.94 -1.77
C GLU A 329 -17.09 -12.52 -1.67
N ASP A 330 -16.96 -11.87 -0.51
CA ASP A 330 -17.37 -10.48 -0.34
C ASP A 330 -16.48 -9.54 -1.13
N SER A 331 -15.17 -9.79 -1.15
CA SER A 331 -14.20 -9.00 -1.89
C SER A 331 -14.39 -9.13 -3.40
N LYS A 332 -14.60 -10.34 -3.90
CA LYS A 332 -14.90 -10.60 -5.31
C LYS A 332 -16.14 -9.80 -5.76
N ARG A 333 -17.24 -9.90 -5.02
CA ARG A 333 -18.46 -9.12 -5.32
C ARG A 333 -18.19 -7.62 -5.30
N LEU A 334 -17.46 -7.15 -4.30
CA LEU A 334 -17.12 -5.73 -4.17
C LEU A 334 -16.31 -5.22 -5.36
N ILE A 335 -15.34 -5.98 -5.88
CA ILE A 335 -14.56 -5.59 -7.06
C ILE A 335 -15.47 -5.42 -8.28
N TYR A 336 -16.39 -6.34 -8.54
CA TYR A 336 -17.34 -6.21 -9.65
C TYR A 336 -18.29 -5.03 -9.45
N ASP A 337 -18.79 -4.79 -8.23
CA ASP A 337 -19.61 -3.62 -7.90
C ASP A 337 -18.85 -2.30 -8.20
N ILE A 338 -17.56 -2.21 -7.81
CA ILE A 338 -16.73 -1.04 -8.09
C ILE A 338 -16.53 -0.86 -9.61
N ALA A 339 -16.30 -1.92 -10.36
CA ALA A 339 -16.15 -1.87 -11.81
C ALA A 339 -17.42 -1.34 -12.48
N GLU A 340 -18.60 -1.85 -12.08
CA GLU A 340 -19.89 -1.35 -12.59
C GLU A 340 -20.11 0.13 -12.25
N LEU A 341 -19.78 0.55 -11.03
CA LEU A 341 -19.93 1.94 -10.59
C LEU A 341 -18.94 2.89 -11.28
N ASN A 342 -17.75 2.43 -11.64
CA ASN A 342 -16.78 3.24 -12.37
C ASN A 342 -17.13 3.39 -13.85
N ALA A 343 -17.88 2.45 -14.43
CA ALA A 343 -18.36 2.51 -15.82
C ALA A 343 -19.47 3.55 -16.04
N LYS A 344 -20.15 3.96 -14.99
CA LYS A 344 -21.20 5.01 -14.98
C LYS A 344 -20.61 6.40 -14.81
#